data_6ff33c37a603e4b238a714b6b588940e
#
_entry.id   6ff33c37a603e4b238a714b6b588940e
#
_cell.length_a   1.000
_cell.length_b   1.000
_cell.length_c   1.000
_cell.angle_alpha   90.00
_cell.angle_beta   90.00
_cell.angle_gamma   90.00
#
_symmetry.space_group_name_H-M   'P 1'
#
loop_
_entity.id
_entity.type
_entity.pdbx_description
1 polymer ?
#
loop_
_entity_poly.entity_id
_entity_poly.type
_entity_poly.pdbx_seq_one_letter_code
_entity_poly.pdbx_strand_id
1 'polypeptide(L)'
;MPDMKYTKTIALITTLLCFLQGQGLALAQDNPNQYNYLYLTIRNGLCDNSIRTIHKDHNSFMWFGTSNGLDRYDGYELKHYSTAPRQPYQFIESNYINDIDEDDNNYLWVASEAGIMSIDLLHENLNFYKEYSGKNNNVLYSPVQALLVDDFNNLWVGKSDGLAYIILNEERQIKDIRILKKDVDIKTIVKHGSDIWAGGDKCLLHFTPSGKQDYSNIPVITNLDTSQ
;
A
#
# COMPACT_ATOMS: atom_id res chain seq x y z
N MET A 1 -75.80 38.80 -9.46
CA MET A 1 -75.15 38.26 -8.23
C MET A 1 -74.40 37.02 -8.63
N PRO A 2 -73.11 36.97 -8.55
CA PRO A 2 -72.36 35.76 -8.87
C PRO A 2 -72.60 34.70 -7.79
N ASP A 3 -72.82 33.48 -8.24
CA ASP A 3 -73.29 32.36 -7.45
C ASP A 3 -72.28 32.02 -6.35
N MET A 4 -72.69 32.12 -5.10
CA MET A 4 -71.87 31.96 -3.89
C MET A 4 -71.28 30.56 -3.76
N LYS A 5 -71.68 29.57 -4.57
CA LYS A 5 -71.17 28.27 -4.67
C LYS A 5 -69.79 28.22 -5.44
N TYR A 6 -69.72 29.00 -6.54
CA TYR A 6 -68.50 29.05 -7.35
C TYR A 6 -67.36 29.79 -6.66
N THR A 7 -67.66 30.83 -5.88
CA THR A 7 -66.61 31.55 -5.12
C THR A 7 -65.97 30.70 -4.03
N LYS A 8 -66.73 29.83 -3.35
CA LYS A 8 -66.21 28.93 -2.34
C LYS A 8 -65.30 27.79 -2.96
N THR A 9 -65.73 27.31 -4.15
CA THR A 9 -64.99 26.29 -4.86
C THR A 9 -63.64 26.83 -5.40
N ILE A 10 -63.63 28.04 -5.94
CA ILE A 10 -62.42 28.72 -6.41
C ILE A 10 -61.46 29.00 -5.24
N ALA A 11 -61.99 29.49 -4.11
CA ALA A 11 -61.19 29.74 -2.92
C ALA A 11 -60.52 28.43 -2.35
N LEU A 12 -61.23 27.29 -2.42
CA LEU A 12 -60.74 26.01 -1.98
C LEU A 12 -59.65 25.48 -2.90
N ILE A 13 -59.81 25.66 -4.22
CA ILE A 13 -58.79 25.25 -5.22
C ILE A 13 -57.54 26.12 -5.11
N THR A 14 -57.66 27.42 -4.91
CA THR A 14 -56.49 28.30 -4.74
C THR A 14 -55.74 28.04 -3.46
N THR A 15 -56.39 27.75 -2.34
CA THR A 15 -55.72 27.34 -1.10
C THR A 15 -55.04 25.99 -1.25
N LEU A 16 -55.63 25.02 -1.95
CA LEU A 16 -55.01 23.72 -2.21
C LEU A 16 -53.77 23.86 -3.13
N LEU A 17 -53.86 24.75 -4.16
CA LEU A 17 -52.68 25.03 -5.03
C LEU A 17 -51.56 25.74 -4.26
N CYS A 18 -51.84 26.65 -3.34
CA CYS A 18 -50.85 27.28 -2.49
C CYS A 18 -50.19 26.28 -1.53
N PHE A 19 -50.93 25.30 -1.04
CA PHE A 19 -50.39 24.23 -0.21
C PHE A 19 -49.46 23.29 -1.00
N LEU A 20 -49.77 23.04 -2.27
CA LEU A 20 -48.91 22.21 -3.16
C LEU A 20 -47.64 22.95 -3.62
N GLN A 21 -47.65 24.27 -3.67
CA GLN A 21 -46.47 25.10 -3.99
C GLN A 21 -45.56 25.36 -2.79
N GLY A 22 -46.03 25.12 -1.55
CA GLY A 22 -45.27 25.27 -0.31
C GLY A 22 -44.45 24.03 0.07
N GLN A 23 -44.66 22.91 -0.61
CA GLN A 23 -43.81 21.74 -0.47
C GLN A 23 -42.59 21.91 -1.40
N GLY A 24 -41.71 22.83 -1.07
CA GLY A 24 -40.37 22.80 -1.60
C GLY A 24 -39.79 21.42 -1.30
N LEU A 25 -39.62 20.61 -2.36
CA LEU A 25 -38.73 19.45 -2.30
C LEU A 25 -37.39 19.99 -1.78
N ALA A 26 -37.15 19.80 -0.48
CA ALA A 26 -35.81 19.87 0.05
C ALA A 26 -35.05 18.74 -0.65
N LEU A 27 -34.54 19.05 -1.84
CA LEU A 27 -33.48 18.24 -2.41
C LEU A 27 -32.42 18.25 -1.33
N ALA A 28 -32.17 17.07 -0.73
CA ALA A 28 -31.04 16.88 0.13
C ALA A 28 -29.85 17.36 -0.72
N GLN A 29 -29.33 18.53 -0.38
CA GLN A 29 -28.11 19.02 -0.99
C GLN A 29 -27.02 18.11 -0.44
N ASP A 30 -26.69 17.07 -1.21
CA ASP A 30 -25.49 16.28 -0.94
C ASP A 30 -24.35 17.28 -0.84
N ASN A 31 -23.90 17.50 0.39
CA ASN A 31 -22.76 18.35 0.64
C ASN A 31 -21.54 17.59 0.08
N PRO A 32 -20.94 18.00 -1.07
CA PRO A 32 -19.89 17.23 -1.72
C PRO A 32 -18.63 17.09 -0.87
N ASN A 33 -18.62 17.71 0.32
CA ASN A 33 -17.52 17.66 1.28
C ASN A 33 -17.83 16.82 2.53
N GLN A 34 -18.94 16.07 2.55
CA GLN A 34 -19.22 15.18 3.67
C GLN A 34 -18.52 13.84 3.43
N TYR A 35 -17.26 13.73 3.88
CA TYR A 35 -16.53 12.47 3.90
C TYR A 35 -17.07 11.58 5.02
N ASN A 36 -17.45 10.36 4.67
CA ASN A 36 -17.73 9.32 5.65
C ASN A 36 -16.39 8.68 6.05
N TYR A 37 -16.03 8.80 7.32
CA TYR A 37 -14.82 8.21 7.87
C TYR A 37 -15.14 6.86 8.51
N LEU A 38 -14.39 5.83 8.12
CA LEU A 38 -14.35 4.55 8.82
C LEU A 38 -13.04 4.50 9.63
N TYR A 39 -13.16 4.30 10.93
CA TYR A 39 -12.01 4.11 11.79
C TYR A 39 -11.74 2.61 11.95
N LEU A 40 -10.59 2.14 11.47
CA LEU A 40 -10.09 0.80 11.75
C LEU A 40 -9.07 0.86 12.87
N THR A 41 -9.30 0.09 13.92
CA THR A 41 -8.45 0.01 15.11
C THR A 41 -8.38 -1.43 15.60
N ILE A 42 -7.57 -1.71 16.62
CA ILE A 42 -7.56 -3.02 17.29
C ILE A 42 -8.94 -3.43 17.81
N ARG A 43 -9.83 -2.48 18.12
CA ARG A 43 -11.21 -2.76 18.53
C ARG A 43 -12.08 -3.27 17.37
N ASN A 44 -11.69 -2.94 16.15
CA ASN A 44 -12.35 -3.39 14.92
C ASN A 44 -11.63 -4.61 14.31
N GLY A 45 -10.56 -5.07 14.96
CA GLY A 45 -9.86 -6.28 14.59
C GLY A 45 -8.47 -6.10 13.98
N LEU A 46 -7.91 -4.88 13.85
CA LEU A 46 -6.51 -4.74 13.41
C LEU A 46 -5.55 -5.42 14.38
N CYS A 47 -4.46 -5.96 13.87
CA CYS A 47 -3.38 -6.53 14.67
C CYS A 47 -2.73 -5.50 15.58
N ASP A 48 -2.58 -4.26 15.12
CA ASP A 48 -2.01 -3.15 15.88
C ASP A 48 -2.52 -1.80 15.35
N ASN A 49 -2.55 -0.77 16.20
CA ASN A 49 -2.88 0.60 15.78
C ASN A 49 -1.69 1.34 15.14
N SER A 50 -0.47 0.81 15.29
CA SER A 50 0.74 1.38 14.69
C SER A 50 0.89 0.92 13.26
N ILE A 51 0.16 1.55 12.34
CA ILE A 51 0.25 1.29 10.91
C ILE A 51 1.56 1.90 10.38
N ARG A 52 2.36 1.09 9.73
CA ARG A 52 3.65 1.47 9.15
C ARG A 52 3.58 1.66 7.65
N THR A 53 2.80 0.81 6.98
CA THR A 53 2.60 0.86 5.54
C THR A 53 1.17 0.47 5.18
N ILE A 54 0.66 1.02 4.10
CA ILE A 54 -0.66 0.71 3.55
C ILE A 54 -0.48 0.47 2.06
N HIS A 55 -1.00 -0.65 1.58
CA HIS A 55 -0.99 -1.00 0.17
C HIS A 55 -2.40 -1.41 -0.27
N LYS A 56 -2.80 -1.00 -1.48
CA LYS A 56 -4.02 -1.47 -2.12
C LYS A 56 -3.63 -2.37 -3.27
N ASP A 57 -3.94 -3.67 -3.18
CA ASP A 57 -3.65 -4.60 -4.24
C ASP A 57 -4.60 -4.44 -5.45
N HIS A 58 -4.24 -5.07 -6.58
CA HIS A 58 -5.04 -4.98 -7.80
C HIS A 58 -6.43 -5.64 -7.67
N ASN A 59 -6.64 -6.53 -6.69
CA ASN A 59 -7.96 -7.08 -6.33
C ASN A 59 -8.78 -6.12 -5.47
N SER A 60 -8.24 -4.93 -5.17
CA SER A 60 -8.85 -3.89 -4.33
C SER A 60 -8.92 -4.22 -2.84
N PHE A 61 -8.19 -5.21 -2.35
CA PHE A 61 -7.98 -5.40 -0.93
C PHE A 61 -7.01 -4.36 -0.38
N MET A 62 -7.26 -3.93 0.85
CA MET A 62 -6.34 -3.04 1.56
C MET A 62 -5.46 -3.86 2.48
N TRP A 63 -4.16 -3.68 2.37
CA TRP A 63 -3.16 -4.31 3.21
C TRP A 63 -2.58 -3.30 4.19
N PHE A 64 -2.50 -3.68 5.45
CA PHE A 64 -1.96 -2.85 6.53
C PHE A 64 -0.78 -3.58 7.16
N GLY A 65 0.42 -3.10 6.89
CA GLY A 65 1.61 -3.53 7.60
C GLY A 65 1.69 -2.78 8.94
N THR A 66 1.73 -3.53 10.02
CA THR A 66 1.71 -2.96 11.37
C THR A 66 2.97 -3.32 12.16
N SER A 67 3.11 -2.77 13.35
CA SER A 67 4.17 -3.17 14.29
C SER A 67 3.93 -4.55 14.92
N ASN A 68 2.77 -5.17 14.72
CA ASN A 68 2.42 -6.45 15.31
C ASN A 68 1.63 -7.37 14.37
N GLY A 69 1.93 -7.37 13.09
CA GLY A 69 1.33 -8.25 12.09
C GLY A 69 1.00 -7.55 10.79
N LEU A 70 0.49 -8.34 9.86
CA LEU A 70 -0.01 -7.89 8.57
C LEU A 70 -1.51 -8.20 8.50
N ASP A 71 -2.30 -7.21 8.11
CA ASP A 71 -3.74 -7.33 7.97
C ASP A 71 -4.16 -7.12 6.52
N ARG A 72 -5.08 -7.96 6.01
CA ARG A 72 -5.78 -7.74 4.74
C ARG A 72 -7.25 -7.43 5.01
N TYR A 73 -7.75 -6.35 4.46
CA TYR A 73 -9.13 -5.89 4.59
C TYR A 73 -9.84 -5.93 3.24
N ASP A 74 -10.98 -6.59 3.17
CA ASP A 74 -11.79 -6.75 1.95
C ASP A 74 -12.98 -5.77 1.86
N GLY A 75 -13.07 -4.84 2.82
CA GLY A 75 -14.21 -3.94 2.98
C GLY A 75 -15.18 -4.36 4.07
N TYR A 76 -15.11 -5.61 4.54
CA TYR A 76 -16.00 -6.17 5.57
C TYR A 76 -15.23 -6.84 6.70
N GLU A 77 -14.25 -7.69 6.37
CA GLU A 77 -13.51 -8.50 7.32
C GLU A 77 -12.00 -8.27 7.21
N LEU A 78 -11.31 -8.50 8.32
CA LEU A 78 -9.85 -8.48 8.41
C LEU A 78 -9.32 -9.91 8.46
N LYS A 79 -8.41 -10.23 7.56
CA LYS A 79 -7.62 -11.46 7.60
C LYS A 79 -6.24 -11.14 8.15
N HIS A 80 -5.79 -11.91 9.14
CA HIS A 80 -4.57 -11.64 9.89
C HIS A 80 -3.45 -12.60 9.56
N TYR A 81 -2.23 -12.06 9.49
CA TYR A 81 -0.98 -12.77 9.31
C TYR A 81 -0.05 -12.39 10.47
N SER A 82 0.37 -13.38 11.27
CA SER A 82 1.10 -13.14 12.50
C SER A 82 2.06 -14.29 12.82
N THR A 83 3.07 -14.03 13.66
CA THR A 83 3.96 -15.07 14.20
C THR A 83 3.26 -15.95 15.25
N ALA A 84 2.09 -15.54 15.75
CA ALA A 84 1.34 -16.30 16.73
C ALA A 84 0.52 -17.42 16.06
N PRO A 85 0.67 -18.70 16.45
CA PRO A 85 -0.02 -19.82 15.83
C PRO A 85 -1.50 -19.94 16.29
N ARG A 86 -2.24 -18.83 16.35
CA ARG A 86 -3.65 -18.87 16.73
C ARG A 86 -4.52 -18.81 15.48
N GLN A 87 -5.25 -19.89 15.22
CA GLN A 87 -6.31 -19.88 14.22
C GLN A 87 -7.27 -18.70 14.46
N PRO A 88 -7.64 -17.92 13.46
CA PRO A 88 -7.48 -18.13 12.01
C PRO A 88 -6.27 -17.42 11.37
N TYR A 89 -5.20 -17.17 12.10
CA TYR A 89 -4.05 -16.41 11.59
C TYR A 89 -3.17 -17.27 10.67
N GLN A 90 -2.68 -16.65 9.60
CA GLN A 90 -1.62 -17.24 8.81
C GLN A 90 -0.26 -16.92 9.43
N PHE A 91 0.64 -17.91 9.41
CA PHE A 91 1.96 -17.75 10.01
C PHE A 91 2.88 -16.91 9.13
N ILE A 92 3.52 -15.92 9.73
CA ILE A 92 4.61 -15.14 9.17
C ILE A 92 5.80 -15.12 10.14
N GLU A 93 6.99 -14.80 9.65
CA GLU A 93 8.22 -14.91 10.46
C GLU A 93 8.51 -13.70 11.32
N SER A 94 7.95 -12.55 10.99
CA SER A 94 8.05 -11.33 11.79
C SER A 94 6.72 -10.61 11.82
N ASN A 95 6.33 -10.14 12.98
CA ASN A 95 5.17 -9.27 13.13
C ASN A 95 5.46 -7.80 12.74
N TYR A 96 6.73 -7.41 12.66
CA TYR A 96 7.10 -6.03 12.38
C TYR A 96 7.23 -5.83 10.88
N ILE A 97 6.17 -5.31 10.26
CA ILE A 97 6.08 -5.09 8.82
C ILE A 97 6.49 -3.65 8.50
N ASN A 98 7.46 -3.49 7.63
CA ASN A 98 8.03 -2.19 7.29
C ASN A 98 7.46 -1.61 6.01
N ASP A 99 7.31 -2.44 4.96
CA ASP A 99 6.85 -1.98 3.66
C ASP A 99 6.16 -3.10 2.88
N ILE A 100 5.33 -2.72 1.89
CA ILE A 100 4.55 -3.65 1.05
C ILE A 100 4.49 -3.08 -0.35
N ASP A 101 4.73 -3.92 -1.35
CA ASP A 101 4.50 -3.61 -2.76
C ASP A 101 4.02 -4.86 -3.52
N GLU A 102 3.55 -4.70 -4.76
CA GLU A 102 2.96 -5.77 -5.55
C GLU A 102 3.57 -5.83 -6.95
N ASP A 103 3.73 -7.04 -7.48
CA ASP A 103 4.19 -7.26 -8.85
C ASP A 103 3.04 -7.56 -9.82
N ASP A 104 3.30 -7.44 -11.12
CA ASP A 104 2.32 -7.70 -12.19
C ASP A 104 1.89 -9.18 -12.29
N ASN A 105 2.46 -10.07 -11.46
CA ASN A 105 2.18 -11.51 -11.47
C ASN A 105 1.38 -11.99 -10.25
N ASN A 106 0.70 -11.07 -9.58
CA ASN A 106 -0.13 -11.33 -8.41
C ASN A 106 0.65 -11.79 -7.17
N TYR A 107 1.87 -11.29 -6.98
CA TYR A 107 2.63 -11.50 -5.75
C TYR A 107 2.70 -10.20 -4.96
N LEU A 108 2.21 -10.23 -3.74
CA LEU A 108 2.43 -9.18 -2.77
C LEU A 108 3.78 -9.42 -2.09
N TRP A 109 4.66 -8.45 -2.17
CA TRP A 109 5.99 -8.48 -1.57
C TRP A 109 5.97 -7.71 -0.26
N VAL A 110 6.52 -8.31 0.79
CA VAL A 110 6.46 -7.76 2.15
C VAL A 110 7.86 -7.68 2.74
N ALA A 111 8.23 -6.48 3.13
CA ALA A 111 9.46 -6.19 3.87
C ALA A 111 9.20 -6.22 5.38
N SER A 112 10.06 -6.90 6.13
CA SER A 112 9.92 -7.05 7.57
C SER A 112 11.28 -7.06 8.28
N GLU A 113 11.25 -7.09 9.62
CA GLU A 113 12.45 -7.30 10.44
C GLU A 113 13.10 -8.69 10.23
N ALA A 114 12.36 -9.67 9.71
CA ALA A 114 12.90 -10.99 9.37
C ALA A 114 13.42 -11.09 7.93
N GLY A 115 13.31 -10.02 7.12
CA GLY A 115 13.69 -9.99 5.72
C GLY A 115 12.49 -9.85 4.79
N ILE A 116 12.50 -10.60 3.68
CA ILE A 116 11.53 -10.51 2.59
C ILE A 116 10.67 -11.77 2.55
N MET A 117 9.38 -11.59 2.39
CA MET A 117 8.46 -12.65 2.02
C MET A 117 7.57 -12.21 0.86
N SER A 118 6.94 -13.17 0.16
CA SER A 118 5.85 -12.88 -0.77
C SER A 118 4.62 -13.70 -0.44
N ILE A 119 3.47 -13.17 -0.85
CA ILE A 119 2.17 -13.83 -0.80
C ILE A 119 1.66 -13.95 -2.22
N ASP A 120 1.45 -15.18 -2.68
CA ASP A 120 0.72 -15.44 -3.92
C ASP A 120 -0.75 -15.08 -3.70
N LEU A 121 -1.22 -14.02 -4.35
CA LEU A 121 -2.58 -13.50 -4.16
C LEU A 121 -3.67 -14.39 -4.76
N LEU A 122 -3.30 -15.30 -5.67
CA LEU A 122 -4.25 -16.24 -6.28
C LEU A 122 -4.44 -17.50 -5.43
N HIS A 123 -3.36 -18.02 -4.84
CA HIS A 123 -3.37 -19.28 -4.10
C HIS A 123 -3.21 -19.10 -2.59
N GLU A 124 -2.95 -17.85 -2.15
CA GLU A 124 -2.68 -17.48 -0.76
C GLU A 124 -1.47 -18.21 -0.13
N ASN A 125 -0.52 -18.64 -0.95
CA ASN A 125 0.71 -19.27 -0.50
C ASN A 125 1.73 -18.22 -0.08
N LEU A 126 2.40 -18.47 1.05
CA LEU A 126 3.47 -17.62 1.56
C LEU A 126 4.83 -18.23 1.20
N ASN A 127 5.73 -17.40 0.66
CA ASN A 127 7.11 -17.77 0.36
C ASN A 127 8.06 -16.90 1.18
N PHE A 128 9.03 -17.55 1.82
CA PHE A 128 10.07 -16.89 2.62
C PHE A 128 11.42 -17.02 1.93
N TYR A 129 12.07 -15.89 1.68
CA TYR A 129 13.32 -15.83 0.92
C TYR A 129 14.51 -15.84 1.87
N LYS A 130 14.95 -17.04 2.24
CA LYS A 130 16.09 -17.24 3.17
C LYS A 130 17.31 -17.85 2.54
N GLU A 131 17.15 -18.56 1.43
CA GLU A 131 18.22 -19.30 0.82
C GLU A 131 18.50 -18.78 -0.58
N TYR A 132 19.72 -18.36 -0.78
CA TYR A 132 20.29 -18.03 -2.07
C TYR A 132 21.74 -18.47 -2.09
N SER A 133 22.10 -19.36 -3.01
CA SER A 133 23.46 -19.92 -3.13
C SER A 133 24.47 -18.97 -3.77
N GLY A 134 24.03 -17.80 -4.24
CA GLY A 134 24.88 -16.79 -4.85
C GLY A 134 25.57 -15.87 -3.84
N LYS A 135 26.17 -14.79 -4.37
CA LYS A 135 26.77 -13.73 -3.55
C LYS A 135 25.68 -12.83 -2.96
N ASN A 136 26.04 -12.15 -1.86
CA ASN A 136 25.19 -11.15 -1.20
C ASN A 136 23.90 -11.71 -0.56
N ASN A 137 23.85 -12.99 -0.24
CA ASN A 137 22.69 -13.62 0.41
C ASN A 137 22.33 -12.99 1.78
N ASN A 138 23.27 -12.29 2.43
CA ASN A 138 23.01 -11.57 3.68
C ASN A 138 21.90 -10.50 3.56
N VAL A 139 21.59 -10.05 2.36
CA VAL A 139 20.43 -9.15 2.12
C VAL A 139 19.12 -9.78 2.56
N LEU A 140 19.01 -11.09 2.49
CA LEU A 140 17.79 -11.84 2.80
C LEU A 140 17.53 -12.06 4.29
N TYR A 141 18.57 -11.98 5.14
CA TYR A 141 18.51 -12.37 6.56
C TYR A 141 18.44 -11.20 7.52
N SER A 142 18.36 -9.99 7.03
CA SER A 142 18.40 -8.81 7.86
C SER A 142 17.17 -7.93 7.63
N PRO A 143 16.85 -7.06 8.57
CA PRO A 143 15.74 -6.13 8.44
C PRO A 143 15.73 -5.38 7.12
N VAL A 144 14.59 -5.39 6.45
CA VAL A 144 14.32 -4.61 5.25
C VAL A 144 13.40 -3.45 5.65
N GLN A 145 13.83 -2.22 5.36
CA GLN A 145 13.13 -1.00 5.77
C GLN A 145 12.21 -0.47 4.67
N ALA A 146 12.63 -0.63 3.41
CA ALA A 146 11.87 -0.17 2.25
C ALA A 146 11.94 -1.21 1.13
N LEU A 147 10.86 -1.35 0.42
CA LEU A 147 10.71 -2.28 -0.71
C LEU A 147 10.01 -1.55 -1.87
N LEU A 148 10.45 -1.85 -3.09
CA LEU A 148 9.75 -1.42 -4.30
C LEU A 148 9.89 -2.49 -5.38
N VAL A 149 8.81 -2.77 -6.08
CA VAL A 149 8.79 -3.60 -7.29
C VAL A 149 8.90 -2.70 -8.52
N ASP A 150 9.85 -2.97 -9.40
CA ASP A 150 10.02 -2.20 -10.62
C ASP A 150 9.21 -2.74 -11.81
N ASP A 151 9.24 -2.04 -12.95
CA ASP A 151 8.54 -2.43 -14.19
C ASP A 151 9.01 -3.76 -14.79
N PHE A 152 10.09 -4.32 -14.26
CA PHE A 152 10.62 -5.63 -14.66
C PHE A 152 10.27 -6.73 -13.63
N ASN A 153 9.43 -6.38 -12.65
CA ASN A 153 9.05 -7.25 -11.53
C ASN A 153 10.26 -7.74 -10.71
N ASN A 154 11.28 -6.90 -10.56
CA ASN A 154 12.41 -7.10 -9.68
C ASN A 154 12.29 -6.20 -8.45
N LEU A 155 13.05 -6.53 -7.39
CA LEU A 155 12.91 -5.86 -6.10
C LEU A 155 14.07 -4.90 -5.85
N TRP A 156 13.70 -3.69 -5.46
CA TRP A 156 14.58 -2.72 -4.83
C TRP A 156 14.42 -2.83 -3.33
N VAL A 157 15.51 -3.00 -2.61
CA VAL A 157 15.51 -3.33 -1.19
C VAL A 157 16.39 -2.35 -0.43
N GLY A 158 15.74 -1.51 0.37
CA GLY A 158 16.38 -0.53 1.24
C GLY A 158 16.59 -1.10 2.64
N LYS A 159 17.80 -0.92 3.17
CA LYS A 159 18.24 -1.40 4.47
C LYS A 159 19.04 -0.34 5.19
N SER A 160 19.31 -0.57 6.49
CA SER A 160 20.15 0.33 7.29
C SER A 160 21.62 0.37 6.86
N ASP A 161 22.10 -0.63 6.12
CA ASP A 161 23.47 -0.77 5.64
C ASP A 161 23.63 -0.63 4.13
N GLY A 162 22.53 -0.32 3.39
CA GLY A 162 22.62 -0.09 1.97
C GLY A 162 21.35 -0.27 1.16
N LEU A 163 21.54 -0.22 -0.16
CA LEU A 163 20.53 -0.47 -1.17
C LEU A 163 20.93 -1.68 -2.00
N ALA A 164 20.02 -2.63 -2.14
CA ALA A 164 20.20 -3.82 -2.96
C ALA A 164 19.15 -3.89 -4.07
N TYR A 165 19.47 -4.60 -5.13
CA TYR A 165 18.59 -4.94 -6.23
C TYR A 165 18.54 -6.45 -6.39
N ILE A 166 17.37 -7.03 -6.31
CA ILE A 166 17.14 -8.47 -6.40
C ILE A 166 16.45 -8.77 -7.72
N ILE A 167 17.10 -9.56 -8.54
CA ILE A 167 16.58 -10.01 -9.83
C ILE A 167 15.88 -11.35 -9.60
N LEU A 168 14.63 -11.42 -10.04
CA LEU A 168 13.80 -12.61 -9.95
C LEU A 168 13.71 -13.34 -11.30
N ASN A 169 13.45 -14.65 -11.25
CA ASN A 169 13.06 -15.43 -12.42
C ASN A 169 11.51 -15.46 -12.57
N GLU A 170 11.02 -16.19 -13.57
CA GLU A 170 9.58 -16.31 -13.85
C GLU A 170 8.82 -17.00 -12.72
N GLU A 171 9.47 -17.91 -11.98
CA GLU A 171 8.91 -18.60 -10.81
C GLU A 171 9.05 -17.80 -9.50
N ARG A 172 9.44 -16.53 -9.57
CA ARG A 172 9.65 -15.64 -8.42
C ARG A 172 10.75 -16.09 -7.46
N GLN A 173 11.69 -16.89 -7.95
CA GLN A 173 12.90 -17.25 -7.22
C GLN A 173 14.02 -16.24 -7.49
N ILE A 174 14.91 -16.08 -6.54
CA ILE A 174 16.05 -15.16 -6.67
C ILE A 174 17.05 -15.71 -7.68
N LYS A 175 17.27 -14.95 -8.75
CA LYS A 175 18.25 -15.21 -9.78
C LYS A 175 19.59 -14.55 -9.47
N ASP A 176 19.57 -13.31 -8.98
CA ASP A 176 20.77 -12.54 -8.66
C ASP A 176 20.48 -11.47 -7.59
N ILE A 177 21.49 -11.12 -6.79
CA ILE A 177 21.43 -10.02 -5.82
C ILE A 177 22.60 -9.08 -6.07
N ARG A 178 22.31 -7.82 -6.36
CA ARG A 178 23.29 -6.77 -6.61
C ARG A 178 23.22 -5.73 -5.50
N ILE A 179 24.37 -5.41 -4.90
CA ILE A 179 24.47 -4.30 -3.96
C ILE A 179 24.74 -3.03 -4.77
N LEU A 180 23.78 -2.13 -4.78
CA LEU A 180 23.86 -0.88 -5.53
C LEU A 180 24.61 0.21 -4.74
N LYS A 181 24.38 0.27 -3.43
CA LYS A 181 25.04 1.20 -2.52
C LYS A 181 25.27 0.55 -1.17
N LYS A 182 26.42 0.79 -0.53
CA LYS A 182 26.76 0.36 0.83
C LYS A 182 26.88 1.56 1.75
N ASP A 183 26.82 1.28 3.04
CA ASP A 183 27.09 2.23 4.11
C ASP A 183 26.16 3.46 4.09
N VAL A 184 24.92 3.24 3.71
CA VAL A 184 23.83 4.22 3.73
C VAL A 184 22.57 3.60 4.29
N ASP A 185 21.85 4.36 5.11
CA ASP A 185 20.56 3.94 5.68
C ASP A 185 19.43 4.37 4.72
N ILE A 186 18.78 3.41 4.07
CA ILE A 186 17.69 3.64 3.11
C ILE A 186 16.36 3.36 3.76
N LYS A 187 15.55 4.40 3.92
CA LYS A 187 14.24 4.36 4.61
C LYS A 187 13.03 4.36 3.70
N THR A 188 13.22 4.81 2.47
CA THR A 188 12.13 4.89 1.49
C THR A 188 12.66 4.72 0.08
N ILE A 189 11.87 4.08 -0.76
CA ILE A 189 12.13 3.93 -2.19
C ILE A 189 10.84 4.27 -2.91
N VAL A 190 10.92 5.12 -3.93
CA VAL A 190 9.75 5.52 -4.71
C VAL A 190 10.08 5.49 -6.20
N LYS A 191 9.08 5.19 -7.01
CA LYS A 191 9.15 5.23 -8.46
C LYS A 191 8.44 6.49 -8.97
N HIS A 192 9.08 7.19 -9.89
CA HIS A 192 8.48 8.31 -10.62
C HIS A 192 8.76 8.17 -12.12
N GLY A 193 7.74 7.85 -12.90
CA GLY A 193 7.93 7.40 -14.28
C GLY A 193 8.75 6.12 -14.34
N SER A 194 9.84 6.11 -15.08
CA SER A 194 10.82 5.01 -15.13
C SER A 194 11.91 5.13 -14.07
N ASP A 195 12.01 6.26 -13.40
CA ASP A 195 13.09 6.57 -12.47
C ASP A 195 12.79 6.05 -11.06
N ILE A 196 13.82 5.54 -10.41
CA ILE A 196 13.76 5.10 -9.02
C ILE A 196 14.53 6.07 -8.14
N TRP A 197 13.91 6.48 -7.05
CA TRP A 197 14.49 7.33 -6.03
C TRP A 197 14.55 6.58 -4.71
N ALA A 198 15.72 6.58 -4.09
CA ALA A 198 15.91 5.97 -2.77
C ALA A 198 16.43 7.03 -1.80
N GLY A 199 15.70 7.21 -0.71
CA GLY A 199 15.99 8.22 0.31
C GLY A 199 16.29 7.60 1.66
N GLY A 200 17.18 8.25 2.41
CA GLY A 200 17.54 7.83 3.76
C GLY A 200 18.26 8.92 4.53
N ASP A 201 18.87 8.56 5.65
CA ASP A 201 19.62 9.54 6.43
C ASP A 201 20.82 10.03 5.63
N LYS A 202 20.83 11.34 5.35
CA LYS A 202 21.93 12.04 4.65
C LYS A 202 22.20 11.57 3.21
N CYS A 203 21.26 10.86 2.58
CA CYS A 203 21.42 10.46 1.19
C CYS A 203 20.11 10.53 0.42
N LEU A 204 20.21 10.93 -0.85
CA LEU A 204 19.19 10.77 -1.86
C LEU A 204 19.86 10.18 -3.09
N LEU A 205 19.40 9.04 -3.53
CA LEU A 205 19.92 8.33 -4.68
C LEU A 205 18.88 8.36 -5.79
N HIS A 206 19.32 8.59 -7.02
CA HIS A 206 18.47 8.61 -8.20
C HIS A 206 19.01 7.62 -9.23
N PHE A 207 18.14 6.81 -9.78
CA PHE A 207 18.45 5.76 -10.74
C PHE A 207 17.53 5.90 -11.94
N THR A 208 18.12 6.04 -13.12
CA THR A 208 17.41 6.03 -14.40
C THR A 208 17.73 4.73 -15.13
N PRO A 209 16.75 3.94 -15.55
CA PRO A 209 17.01 2.71 -16.27
C PRO A 209 17.65 3.02 -17.65
N SER A 210 18.79 2.42 -17.92
CA SER A 210 19.49 2.54 -19.21
C SER A 210 18.97 1.49 -20.20
N GLY A 211 17.69 1.52 -20.58
CA GLY A 211 17.05 0.64 -21.57
C GLY A 211 17.32 -0.86 -21.40
N LYS A 212 16.29 -1.69 -21.48
CA LYS A 212 16.33 -3.16 -21.39
C LYS A 212 16.99 -3.73 -20.11
N GLN A 213 16.24 -3.76 -19.01
CA GLN A 213 16.48 -4.63 -17.83
C GLN A 213 17.87 -4.55 -17.17
N ASP A 214 18.71 -3.59 -17.49
CA ASP A 214 20.04 -3.51 -16.95
C ASP A 214 20.29 -2.20 -16.20
N TYR A 215 20.18 -2.27 -14.88
CA TYR A 215 20.59 -1.20 -13.97
C TYR A 215 22.10 -1.28 -13.65
N SER A 216 22.92 -1.97 -14.46
CA SER A 216 24.35 -2.18 -14.21
C SER A 216 25.22 -0.92 -14.37
N ASN A 217 24.69 0.13 -15.03
CA ASN A 217 25.41 1.39 -15.27
C ASN A 217 24.59 2.57 -14.69
N ILE A 218 24.47 2.61 -13.37
CA ILE A 218 23.69 3.64 -12.71
C ILE A 218 24.58 4.81 -12.30
N PRO A 219 24.35 6.03 -12.83
CA PRO A 219 24.98 7.21 -12.28
C PRO A 219 24.35 7.50 -10.93
N VAL A 220 25.12 7.36 -9.88
CA VAL A 220 24.73 7.81 -8.54
C VAL A 220 24.75 9.32 -8.51
N ILE A 221 23.61 9.97 -8.40
CA ILE A 221 23.53 11.41 -8.15
C ILE A 221 23.53 11.63 -6.63
N THR A 222 24.66 12.05 -6.18
CA THR A 222 25.03 12.98 -5.11
C THR A 222 24.44 12.85 -3.71
N ASN A 223 25.35 12.77 -2.76
CA ASN A 223 25.18 13.21 -1.40
C ASN A 223 24.59 14.63 -1.38
N LEU A 224 23.42 14.80 -0.85
CA LEU A 224 22.98 16.12 -0.38
C LEU A 224 23.86 16.42 0.83
N ASP A 225 24.88 17.23 0.64
CA ASP A 225 25.70 17.76 1.73
C ASP A 225 24.81 18.69 2.54
N THR A 226 24.30 18.20 3.67
CA THR A 226 23.50 18.98 4.62
C THR A 226 24.36 19.68 5.67
N SER A 227 25.64 19.89 5.39
CA SER A 227 26.52 20.73 6.20
C SER A 227 26.32 22.19 5.85
N GLN A 228 25.18 22.79 6.24
CA GLN A 228 25.00 24.22 6.49
C GLN A 228 24.17 24.41 7.73
#